data_59af6ee22045097c25db84d490905b6a
#
_entry.id   59af6ee22045097c25db84d490905b6a
#
_cell.length_a   1.000
_cell.length_b   1.000
_cell.length_c   1.000
_cell.angle_alpha   90.00
_cell.angle_beta   90.00
_cell.angle_gamma   90.00
#
_symmetry.space_group_name_H-M   'P 1'
#
loop_
_entity.id
_entity.type
_entity.pdbx_description
1 polymer ?
#
loop_
_entity_poly.entity_id
_entity_poly.type
_entity_poly.pdbx_seq_one_letter_code
_entity_poly.pdbx_strand_id
1 'polypeptide(L)'
;MSQFNNKTAVISGGAEGIGLSIATAMGQQGMNIVLGDIDSAQLAKAEAELTKLGIDVLGVQMDVTILEDWQNLADRAIQRFGKIHMLVNNAGVGSAPGPIAATNHKDWRWVIDVNLMGVIS
;
A
#
# COMPACT_ATOMS: atom_id res chain seq x y z
N MET A 1 9.20 15.36 -15.23
CA MET A 1 8.44 14.10 -15.20
C MET A 1 8.94 13.21 -14.09
N SER A 2 8.05 12.66 -13.33
CA SER A 2 8.44 11.84 -12.19
C SER A 2 8.85 10.43 -12.62
N GLN A 3 9.94 9.94 -12.06
CA GLN A 3 10.35 8.55 -12.26
C GLN A 3 9.35 7.58 -11.61
N PHE A 4 8.48 8.08 -10.73
CA PHE A 4 7.49 7.27 -10.05
C PHE A 4 6.17 7.17 -10.79
N ASN A 5 6.03 7.88 -11.89
CA ASN A 5 4.78 7.90 -12.63
C ASN A 5 4.37 6.49 -13.06
N ASN A 6 3.14 6.11 -12.76
CA ASN A 6 2.58 4.78 -13.04
C ASN A 6 3.22 3.63 -12.26
N LYS A 7 4.07 3.91 -11.30
CA LYS A 7 4.54 2.89 -10.38
C LYS A 7 3.49 2.70 -9.29
N THR A 8 3.49 1.55 -8.66
CA THR A 8 2.47 1.22 -7.65
C THR A 8 3.10 1.02 -6.29
N ALA A 9 2.57 1.72 -5.31
CA ALA A 9 2.98 1.59 -3.91
C ALA A 9 1.83 1.00 -3.09
N VAL A 10 2.16 0.01 -2.28
CA VAL A 10 1.23 -0.59 -1.32
C VAL A 10 1.63 -0.04 0.05
N ILE A 11 0.66 0.50 0.78
CA ILE A 11 0.92 1.08 2.09
C ILE A 11 -0.02 0.43 3.10
N SER A 12 0.56 -0.32 4.03
CA SER A 12 -0.23 -0.90 5.11
C SER A 12 -0.41 0.14 6.21
N GLY A 13 -1.58 0.13 6.86
CA GLY A 13 -1.92 1.19 7.80
C GLY A 13 -2.09 2.51 7.09
N GLY A 14 -2.56 2.48 5.86
CA GLY A 14 -2.59 3.65 4.99
C GLY A 14 -3.81 4.54 5.12
N ALA A 15 -4.78 4.14 5.94
CA ALA A 15 -6.06 4.85 5.99
C ALA A 15 -6.01 6.13 6.81
N GLU A 16 -5.01 6.31 7.66
CA GLU A 16 -4.91 7.51 8.46
C GLU A 16 -3.48 7.73 8.93
N GLY A 17 -3.23 8.88 9.54
CA GLY A 17 -1.95 9.20 10.15
C GLY A 17 -0.81 9.25 9.15
N ILE A 18 0.33 8.71 9.57
CA ILE A 18 1.55 8.74 8.78
C ILE A 18 1.38 7.96 7.48
N GLY A 19 0.68 6.82 7.55
CA GLY A 19 0.44 6.03 6.34
C GLY A 19 -0.31 6.81 5.27
N LEU A 20 -1.34 7.53 5.67
CA LEU A 20 -2.09 8.34 4.72
C LEU A 20 -1.26 9.51 4.18
N SER A 21 -0.42 10.10 5.02
CA SER A 21 0.46 11.17 4.56
C SER A 21 1.45 10.68 3.52
N ILE A 22 2.00 9.49 3.73
CA ILE A 22 2.92 8.88 2.77
C ILE A 22 2.19 8.58 1.46
N ALA A 23 0.99 8.02 1.56
CA ALA A 23 0.18 7.71 0.40
C ALA A 23 -0.11 8.96 -0.43
N THR A 24 -0.45 10.04 0.25
CA THR A 24 -0.73 11.31 -0.40
C THR A 24 0.50 11.83 -1.14
N ALA A 25 1.64 11.83 -0.46
CA ALA A 25 2.88 12.34 -1.06
C ALA A 25 3.28 11.51 -2.28
N MET A 26 3.22 10.19 -2.17
CA MET A 26 3.58 9.31 -3.29
C MET A 26 2.61 9.44 -4.43
N GLY A 27 1.31 9.51 -4.13
CA GLY A 27 0.29 9.67 -5.15
C GLY A 27 0.45 10.97 -5.92
N GLN A 28 0.85 12.02 -5.24
CA GLN A 28 1.09 13.31 -5.88
C GLN A 28 2.31 13.29 -6.79
N GLN A 29 3.18 12.30 -6.63
CA GLN A 29 4.29 12.07 -7.55
C GLN A 29 3.91 11.19 -8.75
N GLY A 30 2.64 10.84 -8.86
CA GLY A 30 2.17 10.04 -9.98
C GLY A 30 2.08 8.55 -9.70
N MET A 31 2.28 8.12 -8.50
CA MET A 31 2.18 6.70 -8.17
C MET A 31 0.73 6.27 -8.03
N ASN A 32 0.46 5.04 -8.40
CA ASN A 32 -0.79 4.38 -8.04
C ASN A 32 -0.67 3.92 -6.60
N ILE A 33 -1.73 4.04 -5.83
CA ILE A 33 -1.71 3.79 -4.39
C ILE A 33 -2.65 2.65 -4.04
N VAL A 34 -2.16 1.71 -3.26
CA VAL A 34 -2.97 0.67 -2.65
C VAL A 34 -2.87 0.83 -1.14
N LEU A 35 -3.99 1.05 -0.49
CA LEU A 35 -4.04 1.21 0.95
C LEU A 35 -4.55 -0.06 1.58
N GLY A 36 -3.81 -0.62 2.53
CA GLY A 36 -4.27 -1.73 3.33
C GLY A 36 -4.52 -1.27 4.75
N ASP A 37 -5.68 -1.55 5.29
CA ASP A 37 -6.01 -1.19 6.66
C ASP A 37 -7.13 -2.08 7.16
N ILE A 38 -7.17 -2.28 8.48
CA ILE A 38 -8.21 -3.10 9.06
C ILE A 38 -9.53 -2.32 9.19
N ASP A 39 -9.48 -1.01 9.21
CA ASP A 39 -10.64 -0.16 9.41
C ASP A 39 -11.25 0.22 8.07
N SER A 40 -12.34 -0.46 7.70
CA SER A 40 -12.96 -0.24 6.40
C SER A 40 -13.57 1.16 6.26
N ALA A 41 -14.04 1.74 7.34
CA ALA A 41 -14.62 3.08 7.30
C ALA A 41 -13.53 4.12 7.00
N GLN A 42 -12.38 3.97 7.64
CA GLN A 42 -11.26 4.87 7.37
C GLN A 42 -10.71 4.67 5.96
N LEU A 43 -10.71 3.44 5.48
CA LEU A 43 -10.29 3.18 4.09
C LEU A 43 -11.17 3.91 3.10
N ALA A 44 -12.48 3.85 3.27
CA ALA A 44 -13.40 4.52 2.36
C ALA A 44 -13.16 6.04 2.37
N LYS A 45 -12.92 6.58 3.54
CA LYS A 45 -12.66 8.00 3.68
C LYS A 45 -11.35 8.40 3.01
N ALA A 46 -10.31 7.60 3.23
CA ALA A 46 -9.00 7.86 2.63
C ALA A 46 -9.05 7.74 1.10
N GLU A 47 -9.76 6.73 0.59
CA GLU A 47 -9.93 6.59 -0.85
C GLU A 47 -10.60 7.82 -1.45
N ALA A 48 -11.63 8.33 -0.76
CA ALA A 48 -12.32 9.53 -1.24
C ALA A 48 -11.39 10.73 -1.27
N GLU A 49 -10.59 10.89 -0.23
CA GLU A 49 -9.65 12.02 -0.16
C GLU A 49 -8.61 11.97 -1.26
N LEU A 50 -8.01 10.79 -1.48
CA LEU A 50 -6.98 10.65 -2.51
C LEU A 50 -7.57 10.79 -3.90
N THR A 51 -8.77 10.29 -4.11
CA THR A 51 -9.44 10.42 -5.39
C THR A 51 -9.69 11.89 -5.72
N LYS A 52 -10.06 12.69 -4.73
CA LYS A 52 -10.25 14.13 -4.93
C LYS A 52 -8.97 14.81 -5.40
N LEU A 53 -7.83 14.27 -5.01
CA LEU A 53 -6.53 14.82 -5.41
C LEU A 53 -6.09 14.29 -6.77
N GLY A 54 -6.91 13.50 -7.43
CA GLY A 54 -6.55 12.94 -8.73
C GLY A 54 -5.64 11.73 -8.66
N ILE A 55 -5.55 11.10 -7.49
CA ILE A 55 -4.69 9.93 -7.28
C ILE A 55 -5.50 8.67 -7.55
N ASP A 56 -4.91 7.74 -8.29
CA ASP A 56 -5.54 6.45 -8.55
C ASP A 56 -5.26 5.56 -7.34
N VAL A 57 -6.31 5.21 -6.61
CA VAL A 57 -6.18 4.54 -5.32
C VAL A 57 -7.13 3.35 -5.23
N LEU A 58 -6.64 2.31 -4.56
CA LEU A 58 -7.42 1.12 -4.24
C LEU A 58 -7.29 0.84 -2.74
N GLY A 59 -8.41 0.77 -2.03
CA GLY A 59 -8.41 0.40 -0.61
C GLY A 59 -8.76 -1.07 -0.44
N VAL A 60 -8.02 -1.77 0.39
CA VAL A 60 -8.25 -3.17 0.68
C VAL A 60 -8.28 -3.36 2.19
N GLN A 61 -9.40 -3.86 2.71
CA GLN A 61 -9.47 -4.17 4.12
C GLN A 61 -8.60 -5.39 4.41
N MET A 62 -7.72 -5.27 5.39
CA MET A 62 -6.82 -6.36 5.71
C MET A 62 -6.32 -6.27 7.16
N ASP A 63 -5.99 -7.43 7.71
CA ASP A 63 -5.31 -7.55 8.97
C ASP A 63 -3.86 -7.91 8.67
N VAL A 64 -2.92 -7.07 9.07
CA VAL A 64 -1.50 -7.26 8.74
C VAL A 64 -0.89 -8.48 9.39
N THR A 65 -1.57 -9.09 10.35
CA THR A 65 -1.09 -10.32 10.99
C THR A 65 -1.50 -11.58 10.24
N ILE A 66 -2.31 -11.45 9.19
CA ILE A 66 -2.85 -12.59 8.47
C ILE A 66 -2.23 -12.66 7.09
N LEU A 67 -1.50 -13.74 6.84
CA LEU A 67 -0.81 -13.90 5.55
C LEU A 67 -1.76 -13.90 4.37
N GLU A 68 -2.91 -14.55 4.52
CA GLU A 68 -3.89 -14.59 3.44
C GLU A 68 -4.40 -13.21 3.05
N ASP A 69 -4.46 -12.29 4.01
CA ASP A 69 -4.88 -10.93 3.73
C ASP A 69 -3.83 -10.21 2.90
N TRP A 70 -2.55 -10.45 3.16
CA TRP A 70 -1.48 -9.90 2.32
C TRP A 70 -1.55 -10.44 0.90
N GLN A 71 -1.83 -11.74 0.77
CA GLN A 71 -1.99 -12.35 -0.54
C GLN A 71 -3.14 -11.72 -1.31
N ASN A 72 -4.27 -11.54 -0.64
CA ASN A 72 -5.42 -10.93 -1.26
C ASN A 72 -5.13 -9.49 -1.70
N LEU A 73 -4.45 -8.74 -0.85
CA LEU A 73 -4.08 -7.37 -1.20
C LEU A 73 -3.17 -7.35 -2.42
N ALA A 74 -2.16 -8.21 -2.43
CA ALA A 74 -1.24 -8.27 -3.55
C ALA A 74 -1.95 -8.64 -4.84
N ASP A 75 -2.82 -9.63 -4.78
CA ASP A 75 -3.57 -10.06 -5.97
C ASP A 75 -4.44 -8.94 -6.51
N ARG A 76 -5.11 -8.22 -5.63
CA ARG A 76 -5.98 -7.13 -6.05
C ARG A 76 -5.19 -5.96 -6.60
N ALA A 77 -4.04 -5.66 -6.01
CA ALA A 77 -3.18 -4.60 -6.48
C ALA A 77 -2.65 -4.91 -7.88
N ILE A 78 -2.23 -6.14 -8.09
CA ILE A 78 -1.71 -6.57 -9.39
C ILE A 78 -2.82 -6.61 -10.43
N GLN A 79 -4.00 -7.06 -10.04
CA GLN A 79 -5.14 -7.07 -10.94
C GLN A 79 -5.50 -5.66 -11.40
N ARG A 80 -5.44 -4.70 -10.50
CA ARG A 80 -5.80 -3.32 -10.80
C ARG A 80 -4.70 -2.56 -11.54
N PHE A 81 -3.46 -2.71 -11.10
CA PHE A 81 -2.35 -1.87 -11.58
C PHE A 81 -1.26 -2.63 -12.30
N GLY A 82 -1.30 -3.93 -12.30
CA GLY A 82 -0.36 -4.74 -13.05
C GLY A 82 0.89 -5.16 -12.31
N LYS A 83 1.44 -4.31 -11.48
CA LYS A 83 2.68 -4.58 -10.73
C LYS A 83 2.69 -3.82 -9.42
N ILE A 84 3.47 -4.33 -8.48
CA ILE A 84 3.76 -3.64 -7.24
C ILE A 84 5.24 -3.30 -7.24
N HIS A 85 5.57 -2.05 -6.97
CA HIS A 85 6.94 -1.57 -7.03
C HIS A 85 7.51 -1.22 -5.67
N MET A 86 6.64 -0.87 -4.73
CA MET A 86 7.08 -0.43 -3.42
C MET A 86 6.08 -0.88 -2.37
N LEU A 87 6.58 -1.31 -1.23
CA LEU A 87 5.76 -1.67 -0.08
C LEU A 87 6.19 -0.82 1.11
N VAL A 88 5.25 -0.09 1.67
CA VAL A 88 5.48 0.66 2.90
C VAL A 88 4.69 -0.02 4.00
N ASN A 89 5.40 -0.66 4.92
CA ASN A 89 4.76 -1.37 6.02
C ASN A 89 4.72 -0.44 7.23
N ASN A 90 3.58 0.19 7.42
CA ASN A 90 3.39 1.19 8.48
C ASN A 90 2.39 0.73 9.52
N ALA A 91 1.84 -0.45 9.40
CA ALA A 91 0.66 -0.83 10.14
C ALA A 91 0.94 -1.43 11.50
N GLY A 92 1.80 -1.02 12.21
CA GLY A 92 1.89 -1.45 13.59
C GLY A 92 3.10 -2.27 13.91
N VAL A 93 3.08 -2.89 15.06
CA VAL A 93 4.24 -3.45 15.66
C VAL A 93 4.53 -4.77 15.01
N GLY A 94 4.43 -5.37 14.45
CA GLY A 94 4.80 -6.63 13.88
C GLY A 94 5.10 -6.42 12.44
N SER A 95 5.88 -7.17 11.94
CA SER A 95 6.17 -7.14 10.54
C SER A 95 5.13 -7.96 9.80
N ALA A 96 5.07 -7.80 8.53
CA ALA A 96 4.24 -8.64 7.71
C ALA A 96 4.65 -10.10 7.91
N PRO A 97 3.68 -11.00 8.00
CA PRO A 97 4.00 -12.41 8.18
C PRO A 97 4.58 -12.97 6.88
N GLY A 98 5.84 -13.20 6.88
CA GLY A 98 6.51 -13.73 5.72
C GLY A 98 6.59 -12.74 4.58
N PRO A 99 7.32 -13.08 3.56
CA PRO A 99 7.51 -12.16 2.45
C PRO A 99 6.32 -12.19 1.50
N ILE A 100 5.83 -11.03 1.18
CA ILE A 100 4.81 -10.91 0.15
C ILE A 100 5.36 -11.43 -1.16
N ALA A 101 6.64 -11.31 -1.34
CA ALA A 101 7.31 -11.78 -2.54
C ALA A 101 7.09 -13.27 -2.81
N ALA A 102 6.64 -14.02 -1.83
CA ALA A 102 6.32 -15.42 -2.05
C ALA A 102 5.15 -15.61 -3.00
N THR A 103 4.43 -14.57 -3.28
CA THR A 103 3.22 -14.68 -4.07
C THR A 103 3.51 -15.05 -5.51
N ASN A 104 4.16 -14.21 -6.24
CA ASN A 104 4.46 -14.47 -7.64
C ASN A 104 5.58 -13.55 -8.07
N HIS A 105 6.77 -14.08 -8.19
CA HIS A 105 7.94 -13.27 -8.50
C HIS A 105 7.84 -12.53 -9.83
N LYS A 106 7.09 -13.04 -10.75
CA LYS A 106 6.98 -12.40 -12.06
C LYS A 106 6.27 -11.07 -12.00
N ASP A 107 5.43 -10.87 -10.99
CA ASP A 107 4.65 -9.66 -10.87
C ASP A 107 5.38 -8.60 -10.06
N TRP A 108 6.55 -8.92 -9.54
CA TRP A 108 7.35 -8.02 -8.72
C TRP A 108 8.62 -7.67 -9.47
N ARG A 109 8.66 -6.50 -10.06
CA ARG A 109 9.87 -6.05 -10.73
C ARG A 109 10.96 -5.78 -9.71
N TRP A 110 10.64 -4.94 -8.79
CA TRP A 110 11.46 -4.68 -7.62
C TRP A 110 10.53 -4.13 -6.56
N VAL A 111 10.82 -4.45 -5.34
CA VAL A 111 10.00 -4.01 -4.22
C VAL A 111 10.93 -3.49 -3.15
N ILE A 112 10.60 -2.35 -2.60
CA ILE A 112 11.32 -1.78 -1.49
C ILE A 112 10.42 -1.90 -0.28
N ASP A 113 10.87 -2.62 0.72
CA ASP A 113 10.14 -2.73 1.97
C ASP A 113 10.61 -1.61 2.89
N VAL A 114 9.77 -0.63 3.07
CA VAL A 114 10.07 0.48 3.96
C VAL A 114 9.28 0.27 5.23
N ASN A 115 9.97 -0.06 6.29
CA ASN A 115 9.34 -0.28 7.57
C ASN A 115 9.56 0.96 8.44
N LEU A 116 8.51 1.71 8.64
CA LEU A 116 8.56 2.96 9.40
C LEU A 116 8.20 2.80 10.85
N MET A 117 7.78 1.63 11.23
CA MET A 117 7.28 1.40 12.56
C MET A 117 8.29 1.75 13.65
N GLY A 118 9.51 1.34 13.49
CA GLY A 118 10.54 1.61 14.48
C GLY A 118 10.90 3.07 14.58
N VAL A 119 10.66 3.81 13.53
CA VAL A 119 10.97 5.23 13.50
C VAL A 119 9.94 6.01 14.29
N ILE A 120 8.74 5.51 14.30
CA ILE A 120 7.65 6.23 14.91
C ILE A 120 7.61 6.06 16.41
N SER A 121 8.09 4.99 16.89
CA SER A 121 8.05 4.70 18.32
C SER A 121 8.88 5.64 19.16
#